data_7b0eae5c1c6d1b8c1c852edfda3ca761
#
_entry.id   7b0eae5c1c6d1b8c1c852edfda3ca761
#
_cell.length_a   1.000
_cell.length_b   1.000
_cell.length_c   1.000
_cell.angle_alpha   90.00
_cell.angle_beta   90.00
_cell.angle_gamma   90.00
#
_symmetry.space_group_name_H-M   'P 1'
#
loop_
_entity.id
_entity.type
_entity.pdbx_description
1 polymer ?
#
loop_
_entity_poly.entity_id
_entity_poly.type
_entity_poly.pdbx_seq_one_letter_code
_entity_poly.pdbx_strand_id
1 'polypeptide(L)'
;MLQRTLYSEEHALFRDSIRKFYAKELAPKIEQWETDGIVDREFWRACGINSLLLPDIPEQYGGSGQDFRFNAIILEETALAGTTGPAFGVHNDIVAHYINNYACESLKQTWLPQMASGEAIGAICMSEPEAGSDLKALRTSATPTDGGYLLNGSKTFITNGLNADIAVVAARIGNDLSLIHI
;
A
#
# COMPACT_ATOMS: atom_id res chain seq x y z
N MET A 1 12.06 27.78 14.05
CA MET A 1 11.29 26.58 13.68
C MET A 1 10.78 25.94 14.96
N LEU A 2 9.48 25.67 15.08
CA LEU A 2 8.92 25.01 16.28
C LEU A 2 9.48 23.58 16.34
N GLN A 3 9.98 23.19 17.51
CA GLN A 3 10.47 21.83 17.73
C GLN A 3 9.27 20.88 17.77
N ARG A 4 9.29 19.84 16.94
CA ARG A 4 8.27 18.78 16.99
C ARG A 4 8.49 17.92 18.23
N THR A 5 7.51 17.83 19.11
CA THR A 5 7.54 17.00 20.33
C THR A 5 6.91 15.61 20.12
N LEU A 6 6.43 15.33 18.91
CA LEU A 6 5.70 14.11 18.56
C LEU A 6 6.61 12.87 18.53
N TYR A 7 7.86 13.03 18.14
CA TYR A 7 8.79 11.94 17.90
C TYR A 7 9.73 11.71 19.09
N SER A 8 9.92 10.44 19.49
CA SER A 8 10.89 9.99 20.47
C SER A 8 12.28 9.76 19.84
N GLU A 9 13.25 9.37 20.66
CA GLU A 9 14.59 8.96 20.20
C GLU A 9 14.53 7.79 19.23
N GLU A 10 13.68 6.79 19.48
CA GLU A 10 13.46 5.64 18.60
C GLU A 10 13.00 6.08 17.21
N HIS A 11 12.05 7.01 17.14
CA HIS A 11 11.60 7.59 15.87
C HIS A 11 12.72 8.33 15.12
N ALA A 12 13.61 9.01 15.85
CA ALA A 12 14.76 9.67 15.24
C ALA A 12 15.76 8.66 14.67
N LEU A 13 16.02 7.56 15.36
CA LEU A 13 16.87 6.47 14.88
C LEU A 13 16.28 5.80 13.63
N PHE A 14 14.98 5.54 13.65
CA PHE A 14 14.28 4.99 12.49
C PHE A 14 14.37 5.92 11.28
N ARG A 15 14.13 7.22 11.47
CA ARG A 15 14.28 8.23 10.44
C ARG A 15 15.69 8.24 9.83
N ASP A 16 16.73 8.18 10.65
CA ASP A 16 18.11 8.14 10.19
C ASP A 16 18.44 6.86 9.40
N SER A 17 17.84 5.73 9.79
CA SER A 17 17.99 4.47 9.05
C SER A 17 17.33 4.57 7.65
N ILE A 18 16.12 5.14 7.56
CA ILE A 18 15.43 5.37 6.30
C ILE A 18 16.25 6.27 5.37
N ARG A 19 16.78 7.38 5.87
CA ARG A 19 17.60 8.30 5.08
C ARG A 19 18.81 7.60 4.47
N LYS A 20 19.50 6.77 5.25
CA LYS A 20 20.65 5.99 4.77
C LYS A 20 20.23 4.97 3.73
N PHE A 21 19.11 4.28 3.97
CA PHE A 21 18.54 3.31 3.04
C PHE A 21 18.13 4.00 1.72
N TYR A 22 17.40 5.12 1.79
CA TYR A 22 16.97 5.86 0.60
C TYR A 22 18.14 6.44 -0.20
N ALA A 23 19.15 6.96 0.45
CA ALA A 23 20.33 7.46 -0.24
C ALA A 23 21.05 6.37 -1.06
N LYS A 24 21.00 5.12 -0.57
CA LYS A 24 21.65 3.97 -1.22
C LYS A 24 20.78 3.27 -2.25
N GLU A 25 19.52 3.00 -1.91
CA GLU A 25 18.67 2.07 -2.68
C GLU A 25 17.57 2.78 -3.49
N LEU A 26 17.14 3.98 -3.08
CA LEU A 26 16.05 4.71 -3.73
C LEU A 26 16.58 5.80 -4.67
N ALA A 27 17.40 6.71 -4.16
CA ALA A 27 17.83 7.90 -4.91
C ALA A 27 18.50 7.57 -6.27
N PRO A 28 19.35 6.53 -6.40
CA PRO A 28 19.97 6.19 -7.69
C PRO A 28 18.99 5.64 -8.73
N LYS A 29 17.77 5.24 -8.34
CA LYS A 29 16.81 4.56 -9.20
C LYS A 29 15.60 5.42 -9.62
N ILE A 30 15.43 6.59 -9.01
CA ILE A 30 14.25 7.45 -9.22
C ILE A 30 14.05 7.75 -10.71
N GLU A 31 15.08 8.26 -11.39
CA GLU A 31 15.00 8.66 -12.80
C GLU A 31 14.62 7.47 -13.71
N GLN A 32 15.17 6.28 -13.42
CA GLN A 32 14.85 5.07 -14.16
C GLN A 32 13.38 4.67 -13.95
N TRP A 33 12.90 4.67 -12.70
CA TRP A 33 11.50 4.32 -12.41
C TRP A 33 10.50 5.31 -12.99
N GLU A 34 10.83 6.60 -13.02
CA GLU A 34 10.00 7.61 -13.68
C GLU A 34 9.93 7.38 -15.20
N THR A 35 11.03 6.93 -15.81
CA THR A 35 11.07 6.60 -17.24
C THR A 35 10.29 5.32 -17.53
N ASP A 36 10.47 4.28 -16.72
CA ASP A 36 9.83 2.97 -16.90
C ASP A 36 8.36 2.96 -16.46
N GLY A 37 7.96 3.92 -15.62
CA GLY A 37 6.63 4.00 -15.01
C GLY A 37 6.37 2.93 -13.96
N ILE A 38 7.41 2.30 -13.41
CA ILE A 38 7.30 1.18 -12.48
C ILE A 38 8.48 1.15 -11.50
N VAL A 39 8.20 0.85 -10.24
CA VAL A 39 9.21 0.61 -9.20
C VAL A 39 9.57 -0.87 -9.20
N ASP A 40 10.86 -1.20 -9.23
CA ASP A 40 11.31 -2.58 -9.28
C ASP A 40 10.95 -3.39 -8.01
N ARG A 41 10.70 -4.68 -8.18
CA ARG A 41 10.29 -5.56 -7.08
C ARG A 41 11.41 -5.81 -6.06
N GLU A 42 12.65 -5.69 -6.47
CA GLU A 42 13.80 -5.84 -5.59
C GLU A 42 13.84 -4.72 -4.54
N PHE A 43 13.46 -3.51 -4.94
CA PHE A 43 13.32 -2.40 -4.00
C PHE A 43 12.22 -2.67 -2.96
N TRP A 44 11.07 -3.23 -3.38
CA TRP A 44 10.00 -3.60 -2.44
C TRP A 44 10.48 -4.64 -1.41
N ARG A 45 11.20 -5.68 -1.85
CA ARG A 45 11.82 -6.66 -0.94
C ARG A 45 12.83 -6.02 0.01
N ALA A 46 13.67 -5.12 -0.52
CA ALA A 46 14.62 -4.37 0.30
C ALA A 46 13.91 -3.49 1.35
N CYS A 47 12.76 -2.91 1.02
CA CYS A 47 11.92 -2.19 1.98
C CYS A 47 11.38 -3.12 3.08
N GLY A 48 10.92 -4.32 2.73
CA GLY A 48 10.48 -5.32 3.71
C GLY A 48 11.60 -5.70 4.69
N ILE A 49 12.79 -6.01 4.19
CA ILE A 49 13.97 -6.32 5.01
C ILE A 49 14.33 -5.18 5.98
N ASN A 50 14.09 -3.93 5.60
CA ASN A 50 14.38 -2.75 6.40
C ASN A 50 13.16 -2.25 7.21
N SER A 51 12.09 -3.05 7.34
CA SER A 51 10.89 -2.74 8.12
C SER A 51 10.16 -1.44 7.70
N LEU A 52 10.21 -1.09 6.42
CA LEU A 52 9.47 0.04 5.87
C LEU A 52 8.04 -0.34 5.44
N LEU A 53 7.73 -1.63 5.40
CA LEU A 53 6.42 -2.11 5.00
C LEU A 53 5.62 -2.55 6.21
N LEU A 54 4.34 -2.15 6.26
CA LEU A 54 3.38 -2.53 7.29
C LEU A 54 3.85 -2.26 8.75
N PRO A 55 4.44 -1.09 9.05
CA PRO A 55 5.03 -0.86 10.38
C PRO A 55 3.99 -0.92 11.51
N ASP A 56 2.74 -0.56 11.28
CA ASP A 56 1.67 -0.52 12.28
C ASP A 56 0.68 -1.71 12.20
N ILE A 57 0.96 -2.69 11.34
CA ILE A 57 0.23 -3.96 11.32
C ILE A 57 0.79 -4.89 12.42
N PRO A 58 -0.06 -5.69 13.09
CA PRO A 58 0.36 -6.61 14.14
C PRO A 58 1.47 -7.58 13.72
N GLU A 59 2.40 -7.87 14.64
CA GLU A 59 3.53 -8.78 14.43
C GLU A 59 3.11 -10.19 13.98
N GLN A 60 1.97 -10.67 14.46
CA GLN A 60 1.43 -11.99 14.05
C GLN A 60 1.14 -12.09 12.54
N TYR A 61 1.04 -10.96 11.84
CA TYR A 61 0.88 -10.87 10.39
C TYR A 61 2.14 -10.35 9.68
N GLY A 62 3.28 -10.34 10.35
CA GLY A 62 4.56 -9.91 9.79
C GLY A 62 4.82 -8.40 9.83
N GLY A 63 3.89 -7.60 10.34
CA GLY A 63 4.12 -6.17 10.61
C GLY A 63 5.03 -5.96 11.81
N SER A 64 5.35 -4.72 12.13
CA SER A 64 6.23 -4.38 13.26
C SER A 64 5.46 -3.99 14.52
N GLY A 65 4.12 -3.93 14.50
CA GLY A 65 3.28 -3.60 15.65
C GLY A 65 3.49 -2.20 16.22
N GLN A 66 4.07 -1.29 15.42
CA GLN A 66 4.38 0.07 15.81
C GLN A 66 3.17 0.98 15.69
N ASP A 67 3.29 2.22 16.12
CA ASP A 67 2.22 3.20 15.91
C ASP A 67 2.38 3.96 14.58
N PHE A 68 1.34 4.69 14.18
CA PHE A 68 1.28 5.42 12.91
C PHE A 68 2.39 6.47 12.72
N ARG A 69 3.13 6.88 13.77
CA ARG A 69 4.26 7.80 13.64
C ARG A 69 5.38 7.23 12.77
N PHE A 70 5.53 5.90 12.75
CA PHE A 70 6.48 5.23 11.85
C PHE A 70 6.06 5.36 10.39
N ASN A 71 4.77 5.18 10.08
CA ASN A 71 4.21 5.42 8.74
C ASN A 71 4.42 6.88 8.32
N ALA A 72 4.14 7.83 9.21
CA ALA A 72 4.33 9.26 8.95
C ALA A 72 5.80 9.59 8.62
N ILE A 73 6.76 8.97 9.31
CA ILE A 73 8.19 9.15 9.02
C ILE A 73 8.53 8.61 7.63
N ILE A 74 8.04 7.42 7.25
CA ILE A 74 8.26 6.84 5.93
C ILE A 74 7.75 7.80 4.85
N LEU A 75 6.53 8.31 5.00
CA LEU A 75 5.94 9.26 4.05
C LEU A 75 6.72 10.59 3.98
N GLU A 76 7.11 11.15 5.13
CA GLU A 76 7.91 12.38 5.19
C GLU A 76 9.26 12.20 4.47
N GLU A 77 9.99 11.12 4.77
CA GLU A 77 11.30 10.90 4.16
C GLU A 77 11.21 10.55 2.67
N THR A 78 10.14 9.86 2.24
CA THR A 78 9.87 9.60 0.82
C THR A 78 9.61 10.91 0.07
N ALA A 79 8.81 11.80 0.64
CA ALA A 79 8.56 13.12 0.05
C ALA A 79 9.84 13.98 0.00
N LEU A 80 10.67 13.94 1.05
CA LEU A 80 11.96 14.65 1.08
C LEU A 80 12.97 14.08 0.07
N ALA A 81 12.88 12.80 -0.26
CA ALA A 81 13.66 12.17 -1.32
C ALA A 81 13.22 12.60 -2.73
N GLY A 82 12.11 13.35 -2.85
CA GLY A 82 11.64 13.90 -4.11
C GLY A 82 10.90 12.92 -5.01
N THR A 83 10.38 11.82 -4.47
CA THR A 83 9.63 10.82 -5.24
C THR A 83 8.32 10.43 -4.57
N THR A 84 7.36 9.96 -5.37
CA THR A 84 6.14 9.29 -4.92
C THR A 84 6.02 7.86 -5.48
N GLY A 85 7.02 7.43 -6.24
CA GLY A 85 7.01 6.17 -7.01
C GLY A 85 6.62 4.93 -6.19
N PRO A 86 7.23 4.66 -5.02
CA PRO A 86 6.88 3.48 -4.23
C PRO A 86 5.46 3.47 -3.67
N ALA A 87 4.81 4.65 -3.56
CA ALA A 87 3.42 4.78 -3.10
C ALA A 87 3.12 4.02 -1.80
N PHE A 88 4.02 4.13 -0.81
CA PHE A 88 3.92 3.44 0.48
C PHE A 88 2.58 3.68 1.18
N GLY A 89 2.02 4.91 1.10
CA GLY A 89 0.72 5.21 1.68
C GLY A 89 -0.41 4.34 1.15
N VAL A 90 -0.39 3.96 -0.12
CA VAL A 90 -1.39 3.03 -0.67
C VAL A 90 -1.18 1.63 -0.11
N HIS A 91 0.04 1.14 -0.12
CA HIS A 91 0.38 -0.21 0.33
C HIS A 91 0.21 -0.38 1.84
N ASN A 92 0.87 0.47 2.64
CA ASN A 92 0.90 0.40 4.11
C ASN A 92 -0.41 0.88 4.74
N ASP A 93 -0.82 2.13 4.38
CA ASP A 93 -1.82 2.86 5.17
C ASP A 93 -3.25 2.60 4.68
N ILE A 94 -3.40 2.08 3.47
CA ILE A 94 -4.72 1.81 2.89
C ILE A 94 -4.94 0.30 2.74
N VAL A 95 -4.22 -0.36 1.82
CA VAL A 95 -4.49 -1.76 1.45
C VAL A 95 -4.28 -2.71 2.62
N ALA A 96 -3.15 -2.60 3.32
CA ALA A 96 -2.87 -3.43 4.48
C ALA A 96 -3.96 -3.29 5.56
N HIS A 97 -4.43 -2.06 5.82
CA HIS A 97 -5.50 -1.83 6.79
C HIS A 97 -6.86 -2.35 6.33
N TYR A 98 -7.19 -2.26 5.04
CA TYR A 98 -8.40 -2.93 4.54
C TYR A 98 -8.35 -4.43 4.78
N ILE A 99 -7.25 -5.07 4.47
CA ILE A 99 -7.07 -6.51 4.71
C ILE A 99 -7.13 -6.81 6.21
N ASN A 100 -6.36 -6.07 7.03
CA ASN A 100 -6.30 -6.31 8.47
C ASN A 100 -7.65 -6.12 9.17
N ASN A 101 -8.46 -5.16 8.74
CA ASN A 101 -9.72 -4.83 9.42
C ASN A 101 -10.92 -5.61 8.91
N TYR A 102 -10.94 -5.99 7.63
CA TYR A 102 -12.15 -6.49 6.99
C TYR A 102 -12.01 -7.88 6.35
N ALA A 103 -10.79 -8.37 6.07
CA ALA A 103 -10.61 -9.70 5.50
C ALA A 103 -10.83 -10.81 6.55
N CYS A 104 -11.17 -12.00 6.09
CA CYS A 104 -11.18 -13.19 6.93
C CYS A 104 -9.75 -13.58 7.34
N GLU A 105 -9.64 -14.35 8.42
CA GLU A 105 -8.35 -14.70 9.00
C GLU A 105 -7.40 -15.41 8.02
N SER A 106 -7.92 -16.29 7.18
CA SER A 106 -7.11 -16.97 6.17
C SER A 106 -6.47 -16.01 5.16
N LEU A 107 -7.19 -14.96 4.73
CA LEU A 107 -6.65 -13.95 3.84
C LEU A 107 -5.61 -13.06 4.53
N LYS A 108 -5.84 -12.68 5.80
CA LYS A 108 -4.85 -11.94 6.59
C LYS A 108 -3.54 -12.70 6.69
N GLN A 109 -3.61 -13.98 7.09
CA GLN A 109 -2.44 -14.85 7.22
C GLN A 109 -1.73 -15.14 5.90
N THR A 110 -2.46 -15.12 4.79
CA THR A 110 -1.88 -15.32 3.47
C THR A 110 -1.17 -14.07 2.96
N TRP A 111 -1.82 -12.90 3.02
CA TRP A 111 -1.38 -11.74 2.31
C TRP A 111 -0.53 -10.76 3.12
N LEU A 112 -0.89 -10.51 4.39
CA LEU A 112 -0.16 -9.51 5.19
C LEU A 112 1.32 -9.84 5.37
N PRO A 113 1.74 -11.11 5.64
CA PRO A 113 3.17 -11.44 5.72
C PRO A 113 3.91 -11.23 4.41
N GLN A 114 3.28 -11.53 3.27
CA GLN A 114 3.88 -11.30 1.95
C GLN A 114 3.97 -9.81 1.63
N MET A 115 2.99 -9.02 2.05
CA MET A 115 3.03 -7.57 1.91
C MET A 115 4.12 -6.96 2.81
N ALA A 116 4.26 -7.43 4.04
CA ALA A 116 5.29 -6.96 4.97
C ALA A 116 6.72 -7.28 4.48
N SER A 117 6.91 -8.42 3.83
CA SER A 117 8.20 -8.80 3.25
C SER A 117 8.51 -8.13 1.90
N GLY A 118 7.51 -7.51 1.25
CA GLY A 118 7.62 -6.95 -0.09
C GLY A 118 7.53 -7.97 -1.22
N GLU A 119 7.14 -9.22 -0.91
CA GLU A 119 6.85 -10.25 -1.92
C GLU A 119 5.52 -10.01 -2.62
N ALA A 120 4.54 -9.44 -1.92
CA ALA A 120 3.28 -9.01 -2.51
C ALA A 120 3.10 -7.50 -2.39
N ILE A 121 2.65 -6.87 -3.46
CA ILE A 121 2.38 -5.43 -3.54
C ILE A 121 0.87 -5.22 -3.61
N GLY A 122 0.37 -4.30 -2.77
CA GLY A 122 -1.05 -3.98 -2.69
C GLY A 122 -1.45 -2.79 -3.55
N ALA A 123 -2.62 -2.89 -4.20
CA ALA A 123 -3.28 -1.78 -4.88
C ALA A 123 -4.72 -1.61 -4.40
N ILE A 124 -5.26 -0.40 -4.56
CA ILE A 124 -6.69 -0.12 -4.35
C ILE A 124 -7.32 0.37 -5.65
N CYS A 125 -8.33 -0.35 -6.12
CA CYS A 125 -9.01 -0.09 -7.38
C CYS A 125 -10.34 0.62 -7.11
N MET A 126 -10.32 1.95 -7.03
CA MET A 126 -11.51 2.76 -6.80
C MET A 126 -11.95 3.48 -8.07
N SER A 127 -11.09 4.31 -8.66
CA SER A 127 -11.44 5.15 -9.80
C SER A 127 -11.83 4.36 -11.04
N GLU A 128 -12.80 4.88 -11.79
CA GLU A 128 -13.25 4.38 -13.09
C GLU A 128 -13.19 5.51 -14.12
N PRO A 129 -13.21 5.22 -15.43
CA PRO A 129 -13.21 6.27 -16.46
C PRO A 129 -14.32 7.31 -16.26
N GLU A 130 -15.45 6.92 -15.69
CA GLU A 130 -16.63 7.76 -15.51
C GLU A 130 -16.90 8.11 -14.02
N ALA A 131 -16.10 7.61 -13.08
CA ALA A 131 -16.29 7.82 -11.64
C ALA A 131 -14.97 8.05 -10.91
N GLY A 132 -14.77 9.27 -10.43
CA GLY A 132 -13.63 9.67 -9.59
C GLY A 132 -14.12 10.07 -8.20
N SER A 133 -14.26 11.37 -7.93
CA SER A 133 -14.71 11.89 -6.62
C SER A 133 -16.12 11.41 -6.24
N ASP A 134 -17.00 11.21 -7.21
CA ASP A 134 -18.31 10.61 -6.98
C ASP A 134 -18.24 9.08 -7.03
N LEU A 135 -17.87 8.45 -5.92
CA LEU A 135 -17.83 7.00 -5.78
C LEU A 135 -19.20 6.33 -5.95
N LYS A 136 -20.30 7.06 -5.76
CA LYS A 136 -21.64 6.53 -5.99
C LYS A 136 -21.93 6.24 -7.47
N ALA A 137 -21.18 6.90 -8.36
CA ALA A 137 -21.28 6.67 -9.81
C ALA A 137 -20.50 5.43 -10.31
N LEU A 138 -19.80 4.70 -9.43
CA LEU A 138 -19.09 3.46 -9.80
C LEU A 138 -20.01 2.46 -10.48
N ARG A 139 -19.52 1.86 -11.58
CA ARG A 139 -20.28 0.89 -12.39
C ARG A 139 -19.74 -0.53 -12.31
N THR A 140 -18.47 -0.71 -11.88
CA THR A 140 -17.91 -2.05 -11.67
C THR A 140 -18.85 -2.85 -10.78
N SER A 141 -19.28 -4.01 -11.25
CA SER A 141 -20.20 -4.91 -10.57
C SER A 141 -19.51 -6.21 -10.15
N ALA A 142 -19.96 -6.77 -9.04
CA ALA A 142 -19.57 -8.07 -8.54
C ALA A 142 -20.80 -8.95 -8.41
N THR A 143 -20.84 -10.02 -9.19
CA THR A 143 -21.93 -11.00 -9.12
C THR A 143 -21.45 -12.21 -8.34
N PRO A 144 -22.14 -12.62 -7.27
CA PRO A 144 -21.79 -13.84 -6.53
C PRO A 144 -21.77 -15.07 -7.44
N THR A 145 -20.78 -15.92 -7.25
CA THR A 145 -20.62 -17.21 -7.93
C THR A 145 -20.30 -18.28 -6.88
N ASP A 146 -20.25 -19.54 -7.30
CA ASP A 146 -19.79 -20.61 -6.43
C ASP A 146 -18.29 -20.41 -6.12
N GLY A 147 -18.00 -20.12 -4.84
CA GLY A 147 -16.64 -19.87 -4.34
C GLY A 147 -16.09 -18.45 -4.49
N GLY A 148 -16.87 -17.45 -4.92
CA GLY A 148 -16.37 -16.08 -5.03
C GLY A 148 -17.30 -15.11 -5.76
N TYR A 149 -16.71 -14.22 -6.55
CA TYR A 149 -17.43 -13.20 -7.30
C TYR A 149 -16.89 -13.09 -8.74
N LEU A 150 -17.80 -12.91 -9.68
CA LEU A 150 -17.45 -12.46 -11.03
C LEU A 150 -17.47 -10.93 -11.07
N LEU A 151 -16.31 -10.32 -11.30
CA LEU A 151 -16.18 -8.88 -11.47
C LEU A 151 -16.34 -8.50 -12.95
N ASN A 152 -17.11 -7.43 -13.18
CA ASN A 152 -17.26 -6.84 -14.50
C ASN A 152 -17.22 -5.32 -14.39
N GLY A 153 -16.25 -4.70 -15.07
CA GLY A 153 -16.03 -3.26 -15.04
C GLY A 153 -14.64 -2.88 -15.50
N SER A 154 -14.32 -1.59 -15.36
CA SER A 154 -13.03 -1.02 -15.71
C SER A 154 -12.55 -0.08 -14.62
N LYS A 155 -11.29 -0.18 -14.24
CA LYS A 155 -10.64 0.69 -13.27
C LYS A 155 -9.50 1.45 -13.94
N THR A 156 -9.27 2.70 -13.52
CA THR A 156 -8.28 3.58 -14.13
C THR A 156 -7.46 4.31 -13.06
N PHE A 157 -6.24 4.73 -13.43
CA PHE A 157 -5.31 5.44 -12.54
C PHE A 157 -5.03 4.72 -11.22
N ILE A 158 -4.79 3.41 -11.31
CA ILE A 158 -4.57 2.57 -10.13
C ILE A 158 -3.10 2.60 -9.74
N THR A 159 -2.81 3.24 -8.63
CA THR A 159 -1.49 3.25 -8.01
C THR A 159 -1.03 1.82 -7.72
N ASN A 160 0.20 1.49 -8.10
CA ASN A 160 0.77 0.15 -8.07
C ASN A 160 0.08 -0.86 -9.02
N GLY A 161 -0.85 -0.44 -9.88
CA GLY A 161 -1.65 -1.35 -10.69
C GLY A 161 -0.85 -2.27 -11.63
N LEU A 162 0.35 -1.87 -12.05
CA LEU A 162 1.26 -2.70 -12.85
C LEU A 162 2.02 -3.73 -12.01
N ASN A 163 2.23 -3.43 -10.73
CA ASN A 163 3.03 -4.25 -9.81
C ASN A 163 2.19 -5.11 -8.86
N ALA A 164 0.89 -4.83 -8.76
CA ALA A 164 0.06 -5.41 -7.73
C ALA A 164 -0.09 -6.93 -7.84
N ASP A 165 0.06 -7.62 -6.73
CA ASP A 165 -0.24 -9.03 -6.54
C ASP A 165 -1.61 -9.21 -5.88
N ILE A 166 -2.07 -8.20 -5.12
CA ILE A 166 -3.38 -8.16 -4.49
C ILE A 166 -4.00 -6.79 -4.68
N ALA A 167 -5.29 -6.76 -4.95
CA ALA A 167 -6.05 -5.53 -5.08
C ALA A 167 -7.32 -5.53 -4.21
N VAL A 168 -7.57 -4.40 -3.55
CA VAL A 168 -8.88 -4.11 -2.94
C VAL A 168 -9.70 -3.37 -3.99
N VAL A 169 -10.81 -3.95 -4.42
CA VAL A 169 -11.63 -3.43 -5.52
C VAL A 169 -12.97 -2.92 -5.02
N ALA A 170 -13.27 -1.66 -5.29
CA ALA A 170 -14.61 -1.12 -5.08
C ALA A 170 -15.55 -1.58 -6.20
N ALA A 171 -16.63 -2.29 -5.85
CA ALA A 171 -17.59 -2.81 -6.79
C ALA A 171 -19.02 -2.77 -6.19
N ARG A 172 -20.04 -2.84 -7.05
CA ARG A 172 -21.44 -2.98 -6.63
C ARG A 172 -21.83 -4.44 -6.54
N ILE A 173 -22.48 -4.80 -5.43
CA ILE A 173 -23.21 -6.07 -5.30
C ILE A 173 -24.69 -5.71 -5.29
N GLY A 174 -25.38 -6.01 -6.41
CA GLY A 174 -26.73 -5.50 -6.63
C GLY A 174 -26.74 -3.97 -6.72
N ASN A 175 -27.48 -3.31 -5.82
CA ASN A 175 -27.56 -1.85 -5.73
C ASN A 175 -26.56 -1.25 -4.73
N ASP A 176 -25.89 -2.08 -3.93
CA ASP A 176 -25.00 -1.63 -2.87
C ASP A 176 -23.55 -1.53 -3.35
N LEU A 177 -22.84 -0.50 -2.88
CA LEU A 177 -21.41 -0.38 -3.09
C LEU A 177 -20.66 -1.19 -2.03
N SER A 178 -19.78 -2.05 -2.45
CA SER A 178 -18.97 -2.90 -1.59
C SER A 178 -17.49 -2.87 -1.99
N LEU A 179 -16.63 -3.34 -1.10
CA LEU A 179 -15.21 -3.57 -1.36
C LEU A 179 -14.94 -5.06 -1.39
N ILE A 180 -14.32 -5.52 -2.45
CA ILE A 180 -13.97 -6.92 -2.66
C ILE A 180 -12.45 -7.04 -2.73
N HIS A 181 -11.91 -8.03 -2.02
CA HIS A 181 -10.50 -8.38 -2.06
C HIS A 181 -10.25 -9.40 -3.18
N ILE A 182 -9.33 -9.06 -4.06
CA ILE A 182 -8.90 -9.94 -5.16
C ILE A 182 -7.39 -10.03 -5.15
#